data_ce5d41aa657ed919cb1bd9c1130afb8d
#
_entry.id   ce5d41aa657ed919cb1bd9c1130afb8d
#
_cell.length_a   1.000
_cell.length_b   1.000
_cell.length_c   1.000
_cell.angle_alpha   90.00
_cell.angle_beta   90.00
_cell.angle_gamma   90.00
#
_symmetry.space_group_name_H-M   'P 1'
#
loop_
_entity.id
_entity.type
_entity.pdbx_description
1 polymer ?
#
loop_
_entity_poly.entity_id
_entity_poly.type
_entity_poly.pdbx_seq_one_letter_code
_entity_poly.pdbx_strand_id
1 'polypeptide(L)'
;MSTSSDKHKFWSTHISGIALQYAGDMDGAERAYLQSQDYGCVLSLSFSLQHLGKLNVELGNYELAEKQFIEALAIRTKLKRTDLIDSTNRAIQGLQKLRT
;
A
#
# COMPACT_ATOMS: atom_id res chain seq x y z
N MET A 1 7.58 2.42 -19.05
CA MET A 1 6.55 3.47 -19.07
C MET A 1 5.17 2.83 -19.01
N SER A 2 4.33 3.25 -18.07
CA SER A 2 3.00 2.66 -17.97
C SER A 2 2.07 3.24 -19.04
N THR A 3 1.24 2.37 -19.62
CA THR A 3 0.24 2.75 -20.61
C THR A 3 -1.09 2.99 -19.91
N SER A 4 -2.09 3.51 -20.63
CA SER A 4 -3.46 3.63 -20.10
C SER A 4 -4.01 2.28 -19.67
N SER A 5 -3.67 1.21 -20.41
CA SER A 5 -4.07 -0.15 -20.06
C SER A 5 -3.43 -0.62 -18.74
N ASP A 6 -2.14 -0.32 -18.53
CA ASP A 6 -1.44 -0.68 -17.29
C ASP A 6 -2.01 0.09 -16.10
N LYS A 7 -2.30 1.37 -16.28
CA LYS A 7 -2.92 2.19 -15.23
C LYS A 7 -4.28 1.62 -14.86
N HIS A 8 -5.08 1.22 -15.84
CA HIS A 8 -6.39 0.62 -15.61
C HIS A 8 -6.25 -0.71 -14.86
N LYS A 9 -5.31 -1.56 -15.27
CA LYS A 9 -5.04 -2.84 -14.60
C LYS A 9 -4.58 -2.64 -13.17
N PHE A 10 -3.73 -1.63 -12.93
CA PHE A 10 -3.29 -1.31 -11.58
C PHE A 10 -4.49 -1.02 -10.67
N TRP A 11 -5.34 -0.07 -11.07
CA TRP A 11 -6.46 0.34 -10.23
C TRP A 11 -7.47 -0.79 -10.05
N SER A 12 -7.72 -1.58 -11.10
CA SER A 12 -8.64 -2.71 -11.04
C SER A 12 -8.18 -3.75 -10.03
N THR A 13 -6.91 -4.17 -10.09
CA THR A 13 -6.37 -5.14 -9.15
C THR A 13 -6.24 -4.57 -7.74
N HIS A 14 -5.87 -3.30 -7.62
CA HIS A 14 -5.74 -2.64 -6.33
C HIS A 14 -7.09 -2.54 -5.61
N ILE A 15 -8.13 -2.15 -6.33
CA ILE A 15 -9.50 -2.07 -5.79
C ILE A 15 -9.99 -3.45 -5.38
N SER A 16 -9.67 -4.49 -6.17
CA SER A 16 -9.98 -5.87 -5.80
C SER A 16 -9.34 -6.25 -4.48
N GLY A 17 -8.09 -5.84 -4.27
CA GLY A 17 -7.39 -6.09 -3.00
C GLY A 17 -8.09 -5.44 -1.82
N ILE A 18 -8.54 -4.19 -1.99
CA ILE A 18 -9.28 -3.48 -0.95
C ILE A 18 -10.57 -4.22 -0.61
N ALA A 19 -11.33 -4.64 -1.62
CA ALA A 19 -12.57 -5.36 -1.43
C ALA A 19 -12.35 -6.69 -0.70
N LEU A 20 -11.30 -7.43 -1.08
CA LEU A 20 -10.96 -8.70 -0.44
C LEU A 20 -10.56 -8.49 1.02
N GLN A 21 -9.81 -7.42 1.31
CA GLN A 21 -9.43 -7.10 2.68
C GLN A 21 -10.64 -6.81 3.55
N TYR A 22 -11.59 -6.02 3.06
CA TYR A 22 -12.82 -5.74 3.79
C TYR A 22 -13.68 -6.99 3.99
N ALA A 23 -13.62 -7.92 3.04
CA ALA A 23 -14.33 -9.20 3.15
C ALA A 23 -13.63 -10.19 4.09
N GLY A 24 -12.44 -9.87 4.57
CA GLY A 24 -11.67 -10.74 5.46
C GLY A 24 -10.78 -11.75 4.75
N ASP A 25 -10.71 -11.70 3.41
CA ASP A 25 -9.80 -12.57 2.64
C ASP A 25 -8.42 -11.92 2.55
N MET A 26 -7.63 -12.08 3.60
CA MET A 26 -6.32 -11.43 3.71
C MET A 26 -5.31 -11.99 2.71
N ASP A 27 -5.33 -13.30 2.47
CA ASP A 27 -4.44 -13.91 1.47
C ASP A 27 -4.77 -13.42 0.06
N GLY A 28 -6.05 -13.34 -0.28
CA GLY A 28 -6.49 -12.82 -1.56
C GLY A 28 -6.13 -11.34 -1.72
N ALA A 29 -6.31 -10.54 -0.66
CA ALA A 29 -5.94 -9.14 -0.66
C ALA A 29 -4.45 -8.95 -0.91
N GLU A 30 -3.61 -9.71 -0.22
CA GLU A 30 -2.16 -9.63 -0.40
C GLU A 30 -1.77 -9.94 -1.85
N ARG A 31 -2.32 -11.03 -2.41
CA ARG A 31 -2.04 -11.39 -3.80
C ARG A 31 -2.44 -10.28 -4.77
N ALA A 32 -3.61 -9.67 -4.55
CA ALA A 32 -4.08 -8.59 -5.42
C ALA A 32 -3.19 -7.35 -5.33
N TYR A 33 -2.77 -6.96 -4.12
CA TYR A 33 -1.86 -5.82 -3.95
C TYR A 33 -0.51 -6.08 -4.59
N LEU A 34 0.05 -7.28 -4.41
CA LEU A 34 1.33 -7.64 -5.02
C LEU A 34 1.21 -7.64 -6.55
N GLN A 35 0.13 -8.17 -7.07
CA GLN A 35 -0.10 -8.18 -8.52
C GLN A 35 -0.22 -6.76 -9.07
N SER A 36 -0.86 -5.86 -8.34
CA SER A 36 -1.03 -4.48 -8.79
C SER A 36 0.31 -3.76 -8.98
N GLN A 37 1.35 -4.17 -8.26
CA GLN A 37 2.69 -3.58 -8.39
C GLN A 37 3.28 -3.77 -9.79
N ASP A 38 2.83 -4.80 -10.51
CA ASP A 38 3.33 -5.09 -11.86
C ASP A 38 2.80 -4.10 -12.90
N TYR A 39 1.75 -3.35 -12.58
CA TYR A 39 1.05 -2.52 -13.57
C TYR A 39 1.22 -1.02 -13.37
N GLY A 40 1.72 -0.60 -12.24
CA GLY A 40 1.72 0.81 -11.91
C GLY A 40 3.05 1.51 -12.18
N CYS A 41 3.03 2.82 -12.05
CA CYS A 41 4.23 3.65 -12.01
C CYS A 41 4.75 3.71 -10.57
N VAL A 42 5.84 4.47 -10.36
CA VAL A 42 6.44 4.60 -9.03
C VAL A 42 5.44 5.13 -8.00
N LEU A 43 4.62 6.12 -8.39
CA LEU A 43 3.59 6.64 -7.48
C LEU A 43 2.57 5.56 -7.12
N SER A 44 2.12 4.79 -8.10
CA SER A 44 1.17 3.69 -7.87
C SER A 44 1.73 2.64 -6.91
N LEU A 45 3.03 2.36 -7.02
CA LEU A 45 3.71 1.46 -6.10
C LEU A 45 3.54 1.93 -4.65
N SER A 46 3.59 3.23 -4.41
CA SER A 46 3.43 3.76 -3.05
C SER A 46 2.04 3.45 -2.46
N PHE A 47 1.00 3.43 -3.29
CA PHE A 47 -0.34 3.04 -2.86
C PHE A 47 -0.39 1.56 -2.49
N SER A 48 0.20 0.69 -3.32
CA SER A 48 0.25 -0.75 -3.01
C SER A 48 1.01 -1.02 -1.72
N LEU A 49 2.16 -0.35 -1.54
CA LEU A 49 2.96 -0.50 -0.32
C LEU A 49 2.19 -0.06 0.91
N GLN A 50 1.45 1.06 0.83
CA GLN A 50 0.69 1.53 1.98
C GLN A 50 -0.44 0.57 2.35
N HIS A 51 -1.15 0.05 1.36
CA HIS A 51 -2.22 -0.92 1.64
C HIS A 51 -1.67 -2.25 2.13
N LEU A 52 -0.54 -2.71 1.61
CA LEU A 52 0.13 -3.90 2.15
C LEU A 52 0.56 -3.67 3.60
N GLY A 53 1.06 -2.47 3.89
CA GLY A 53 1.42 -2.12 5.26
C GLY A 53 0.21 -2.21 6.20
N LYS A 54 -0.91 -1.65 5.79
CA LYS A 54 -2.15 -1.72 6.58
C LYS A 54 -2.62 -3.15 6.76
N LEU A 55 -2.54 -3.96 5.71
CA LEU A 55 -2.89 -5.38 5.77
C LEU A 55 -2.00 -6.10 6.79
N ASN A 56 -0.70 -5.84 6.75
CA ASN A 56 0.23 -6.49 7.67
C ASN A 56 0.05 -6.03 9.12
N VAL A 57 -0.42 -4.79 9.34
CA VAL A 57 -0.83 -4.36 10.68
C VAL A 57 -1.97 -5.23 11.18
N GLU A 58 -2.98 -5.46 10.36
CA GLU A 58 -4.13 -6.30 10.73
C GLU A 58 -3.70 -7.73 11.04
N LEU A 59 -2.69 -8.23 10.34
CA LEU A 59 -2.16 -9.58 10.54
C LEU A 59 -1.17 -9.67 11.69
N GLY A 60 -0.79 -8.55 12.31
CA GLY A 60 0.20 -8.53 13.38
C GLY A 60 1.64 -8.56 12.91
N ASN A 61 1.88 -8.43 11.62
CA ASN A 61 3.23 -8.43 11.03
C ASN A 61 3.79 -7.00 11.05
N TYR A 62 4.05 -6.48 12.23
CA TYR A 62 4.38 -5.06 12.43
C TYR A 62 5.70 -4.63 11.80
N GLU A 63 6.73 -5.49 11.83
CA GLU A 63 8.02 -5.16 11.23
C GLU A 63 7.91 -5.02 9.71
N LEU A 64 7.20 -5.93 9.06
CA LEU A 64 6.97 -5.86 7.62
C LEU A 64 6.11 -4.65 7.26
N ALA A 65 5.08 -4.38 8.07
CA ALA A 65 4.23 -3.21 7.87
C ALA A 65 5.05 -1.93 7.92
N GLU A 66 5.95 -1.81 8.89
CA GLU A 66 6.80 -0.63 9.02
C GLU A 66 7.69 -0.43 7.79
N LYS A 67 8.31 -1.51 7.30
CA LYS A 67 9.13 -1.44 6.08
C LYS A 67 8.31 -0.92 4.90
N GLN A 68 7.10 -1.44 4.74
CA GLN A 68 6.24 -1.06 3.62
C GLN A 68 5.80 0.40 3.71
N PHE A 69 5.45 0.88 4.91
CA PHE A 69 5.13 2.29 5.11
C PHE A 69 6.34 3.19 4.84
N ILE A 70 7.52 2.80 5.29
CA ILE A 70 8.74 3.58 5.08
C ILE A 70 9.07 3.67 3.59
N GLU A 71 8.93 2.57 2.85
CA GLU A 71 9.14 2.58 1.40
C GLU A 71 8.13 3.49 0.70
N ALA A 72 6.86 3.43 1.10
CA ALA A 72 5.83 4.32 0.56
C ALA A 72 6.17 5.78 0.86
N LEU A 73 6.60 6.07 2.08
CA LEU A 73 6.98 7.42 2.48
C LEU A 73 8.15 7.95 1.66
N ALA A 74 9.17 7.12 1.42
CA ALA A 74 10.33 7.50 0.63
C ALA A 74 9.94 7.89 -0.80
N ILE A 75 9.06 7.10 -1.44
CA ILE A 75 8.57 7.40 -2.78
C ILE A 75 7.79 8.72 -2.79
N ARG A 76 6.87 8.88 -1.85
CA ARG A 76 5.99 10.06 -1.78
C ARG A 76 6.77 11.33 -1.45
N THR A 77 7.79 11.22 -0.62
CA THR A 77 8.69 12.33 -0.31
C THR A 77 9.49 12.74 -1.54
N LYS A 78 10.05 11.77 -2.25
CA LYS A 78 10.82 12.04 -3.48
C LYS A 78 9.96 12.71 -4.54
N LEU A 79 8.68 12.33 -4.63
CA LEU A 79 7.73 12.91 -5.58
C LEU A 79 7.05 14.19 -5.06
N LYS A 80 7.39 14.61 -3.84
CA LYS A 80 6.86 15.83 -3.20
C LYS A 80 5.33 15.83 -3.09
N ARG A 81 4.76 14.66 -2.82
CA ARG A 81 3.30 14.51 -2.65
C ARG A 81 2.94 14.67 -1.18
N THR A 82 2.87 15.93 -0.73
CA THR A 82 2.61 16.25 0.68
C THR A 82 1.28 15.70 1.19
N ASP A 83 0.26 15.66 0.34
CA ASP A 83 -1.04 15.08 0.68
C ASP A 83 -0.91 13.61 1.06
N LEU A 84 -0.11 12.86 0.29
CA LEU A 84 0.08 11.43 0.51
C LEU A 84 1.10 11.15 1.63
N ILE A 85 2.07 12.04 1.82
CA ILE A 85 3.02 11.95 2.93
C ILE A 85 2.28 11.98 4.26
N ASP A 86 1.32 12.88 4.41
CA ASP A 86 0.54 13.00 5.65
C ASP A 86 -0.22 11.70 5.94
N SER A 87 -0.81 11.11 4.91
CA SER A 87 -1.52 9.83 5.04
C SER A 87 -0.60 8.72 5.53
N THR A 88 0.60 8.62 4.96
CA THR A 88 1.58 7.60 5.35
C THR A 88 2.08 7.83 6.78
N ASN A 89 2.34 9.09 7.14
CA ASN A 89 2.79 9.41 8.50
C ASN A 89 1.73 9.04 9.54
N ARG A 90 0.46 9.24 9.24
CA ARG A 90 -0.62 8.81 10.14
C ARG A 90 -0.65 7.29 10.29
N ALA A 91 -0.41 6.57 9.21
CA ALA A 91 -0.34 5.10 9.27
C ALA A 91 0.83 4.63 10.15
N ILE A 92 1.99 5.27 10.01
CA ILE A 92 3.17 4.96 10.82
C ILE A 92 2.89 5.25 12.29
N GLN A 93 2.29 6.40 12.59
CA GLN A 93 1.94 6.77 13.97
C GLN A 93 0.98 5.76 14.59
N GLY A 94 -0.01 5.32 13.81
CA GLY A 94 -0.95 4.29 14.26
C GLY A 94 -0.24 2.99 14.60
N LEU A 95 0.70 2.58 13.75
CA LEU A 95 1.50 1.38 14.00
C LEU A 95 2.34 1.52 15.28
N GLN A 96 2.97 2.68 15.47
CA GLN A 96 3.79 2.92 16.66
C GLN A 96 2.97 2.79 17.94
N LYS A 97 1.73 3.27 17.94
CA LYS A 97 0.83 3.15 19.10
C LYS A 97 0.52 1.69 19.41
N LEU A 98 0.38 0.86 18.39
CA LEU A 98 0.11 -0.57 18.59
C LEU A 98 1.31 -1.32 19.16
N ARG A 99 2.52 -0.79 18.96
CA ARG A 99 3.77 -1.46 19.38
C ARG A 99 4.26 -1.01 20.75
N THR A 100 3.61 -0.04 21.36
CA THR A 100 4.01 0.47 22.71
C THR A 100 3.22 -0.16 23.83
#